data_80b76268c90b5178043c9b3933924df6
#
_entry.id   80b76268c90b5178043c9b3933924df6
#
_cell.length_a   1.000
_cell.length_b   1.000
_cell.length_c   1.000
_cell.angle_alpha   90.00
_cell.angle_beta   90.00
_cell.angle_gamma   90.00
#
_symmetry.space_group_name_H-M   'P 1'
#
loop_
_entity.id
_entity.type
_entity.pdbx_description
1 polymer ?
#
loop_
_entity_poly.entity_id
_entity_poly.type
_entity_poly.pdbx_seq_one_letter_code
_entity_poly.pdbx_strand_id
1 'polypeptide(L)'
;MRVLKNILSIILLLASLPLASQSCWPNFRGDAQFRGQADVSLPSNPDLLWNFKTTAAIKAAPVVCDGIIVLGSVDGTLYGITLEGKMKWKISTGNGIEAPALIHEGIAYVGNLDGKVFAVEVASGKTIWTYSTEGQIMGAPNYWSPGEGEKGILVIGSYDYYLHGIDAASGKGLWKYEADNFINGAPAVYKGLAVFGGCDGMLHQVRISDGSLKTKTTVATYVAGSVAIDGDNTYVGDYDGKFTCLELSSGKELWSYTDENTQLPFIASPSVSASKVFIGNRDKYMYCFNRKDGRLLWKVNTFGRIDASPVLIGKKVLLANMRGDLIILNESDGKKLWSYELGSPVSGNPAVIDDMIIVGAEDGRIYCFGKK
;
A
#
# COMPACT_ATOMS: atom_id res chain seq x y z
N MET A 1 47.82 -61.41 -15.97
CA MET A 1 47.07 -60.42 -16.76
C MET A 1 45.93 -59.87 -15.89
N ARG A 2 46.09 -58.67 -15.37
CA ARG A 2 45.05 -57.98 -14.61
C ARG A 2 44.46 -56.89 -15.49
N VAL A 3 43.18 -57.00 -15.81
CA VAL A 3 42.43 -55.99 -16.56
C VAL A 3 41.87 -54.95 -15.61
N LEU A 4 42.40 -53.72 -15.66
CA LEU A 4 41.87 -52.57 -14.94
C LEU A 4 40.63 -52.09 -15.69
N LYS A 5 39.45 -52.10 -15.05
CA LYS A 5 38.23 -51.43 -15.52
C LYS A 5 38.23 -49.99 -14.99
N ASN A 6 38.43 -49.02 -15.84
CA ASN A 6 38.22 -47.62 -15.54
C ASN A 6 36.71 -47.34 -15.54
N ILE A 7 36.16 -47.02 -14.38
CA ILE A 7 34.79 -46.48 -14.24
C ILE A 7 34.92 -44.95 -14.26
N LEU A 8 34.47 -44.36 -15.36
CA LEU A 8 34.39 -42.93 -15.54
C LEU A 8 33.08 -42.44 -14.88
N SER A 9 33.17 -41.87 -13.67
CA SER A 9 32.03 -41.25 -12.98
C SER A 9 31.76 -39.87 -13.59
N ILE A 10 30.70 -39.76 -14.36
CA ILE A 10 30.17 -38.46 -14.83
C ILE A 10 29.41 -37.80 -13.67
N ILE A 11 30.03 -36.81 -13.05
CA ILE A 11 29.35 -35.93 -12.10
C ILE A 11 28.51 -34.95 -12.90
N LEU A 12 27.19 -35.16 -12.94
CA LEU A 12 26.22 -34.18 -13.44
C LEU A 12 26.14 -33.03 -12.46
N LEU A 13 26.80 -31.90 -12.73
CA LEU A 13 26.59 -30.64 -12.01
C LEU A 13 25.22 -30.12 -12.45
N LEU A 14 24.22 -30.37 -11.64
CA LEU A 14 22.94 -29.64 -11.68
C LEU A 14 23.21 -28.19 -11.25
N ALA A 15 23.45 -27.32 -12.24
CA ALA A 15 23.41 -25.88 -12.01
C ALA A 15 21.96 -25.51 -11.61
N SER A 16 21.72 -25.29 -10.31
CA SER A 16 20.51 -24.65 -9.85
C SER A 16 20.54 -23.22 -10.38
N LEU A 17 19.81 -22.96 -11.47
CA LEU A 17 19.47 -21.61 -11.85
C LEU A 17 18.72 -21.00 -10.65
N PRO A 18 19.13 -19.82 -10.16
CA PRO A 18 18.29 -19.12 -9.21
C PRO A 18 16.92 -18.92 -9.87
N LEU A 19 15.86 -19.47 -9.28
CA LEU A 19 14.52 -19.00 -9.62
C LEU A 19 14.56 -17.48 -9.38
N ALA A 20 14.40 -16.71 -10.45
CA ALA A 20 14.17 -15.28 -10.33
C ALA A 20 12.94 -15.14 -9.42
N SER A 21 13.11 -14.62 -8.22
CA SER A 21 12.01 -14.28 -7.33
C SER A 21 11.13 -13.32 -8.12
N GLN A 22 9.93 -13.79 -8.48
CA GLN A 22 8.98 -12.94 -9.17
C GLN A 22 8.67 -11.77 -8.25
N SER A 23 8.93 -10.55 -8.72
CA SER A 23 8.72 -9.34 -7.94
C SER A 23 7.24 -9.23 -7.58
N CYS A 24 6.93 -8.77 -6.36
CA CYS A 24 5.60 -8.73 -5.81
C CYS A 24 5.37 -7.38 -5.11
N TRP A 25 4.23 -6.75 -5.37
CA TRP A 25 3.71 -5.58 -4.64
C TRP A 25 2.42 -5.99 -3.92
N PRO A 26 2.55 -6.71 -2.78
CA PRO A 26 1.45 -7.48 -2.20
C PRO A 26 0.39 -6.66 -1.49
N ASN A 27 0.71 -5.44 -1.08
CA ASN A 27 -0.25 -4.51 -0.46
C ASN A 27 -0.08 -3.09 -1.02
N PHE A 28 -0.96 -2.17 -0.61
CA PHE A 28 -1.04 -0.84 -1.19
C PHE A 28 0.20 0.04 -0.99
N ARG A 29 1.13 -0.35 -0.13
CA ARG A 29 2.40 0.36 0.15
C ARG A 29 3.64 -0.52 -0.02
N GLY A 30 3.47 -1.74 -0.54
CA GLY A 30 4.55 -2.68 -0.84
C GLY A 30 4.97 -3.56 0.33
N ASP A 31 4.84 -3.10 1.57
CA ASP A 31 5.16 -3.88 2.78
C ASP A 31 4.17 -3.65 3.92
N ALA A 32 4.20 -4.51 4.94
CA ALA A 32 3.28 -4.47 6.06
C ALA A 32 3.43 -3.23 6.97
N GLN A 33 4.57 -2.54 6.90
CA GLN A 33 4.88 -1.31 7.65
C GLN A 33 4.50 -0.05 6.86
N PHE A 34 4.07 -0.20 5.61
CA PHE A 34 3.65 0.85 4.69
C PHE A 34 4.73 1.90 4.40
N ARG A 35 6.00 1.49 4.31
CA ARG A 35 7.12 2.38 4.03
C ARG A 35 7.08 2.98 2.62
N GLY A 36 6.31 2.39 1.71
CA GLY A 36 6.17 2.89 0.35
C GLY A 36 7.47 2.85 -0.45
N GLN A 37 8.23 1.77 -0.31
CA GLN A 37 9.49 1.54 -1.01
C GLN A 37 9.36 0.37 -1.97
N ALA A 38 9.99 0.51 -3.14
CA ALA A 38 10.18 -0.57 -4.10
C ALA A 38 11.68 -0.77 -4.33
N ASP A 39 12.14 -2.01 -4.14
CA ASP A 39 13.54 -2.40 -4.40
C ASP A 39 13.68 -2.93 -5.84
N VAL A 40 13.35 -2.07 -6.78
CA VAL A 40 13.38 -2.35 -8.22
C VAL A 40 13.99 -1.17 -8.97
N SER A 41 14.28 -1.34 -10.26
CA SER A 41 14.77 -0.27 -11.12
C SER A 41 13.70 0.11 -12.15
N LEU A 42 13.41 1.41 -12.26
CA LEU A 42 12.56 1.92 -13.34
C LEU A 42 13.41 2.46 -14.50
N PRO A 43 12.94 2.32 -15.75
CA PRO A 43 13.53 3.00 -16.89
C PRO A 43 13.56 4.52 -16.64
N SER A 44 14.49 5.23 -17.30
CA SER A 44 14.59 6.69 -17.13
C SER A 44 13.36 7.42 -17.68
N ASN A 45 12.79 6.88 -18.76
CA ASN A 45 11.58 7.39 -19.41
C ASN A 45 10.63 6.20 -19.64
N PRO A 46 9.75 5.88 -18.68
CA PRO A 46 8.76 4.82 -18.86
C PRO A 46 7.79 5.16 -19.99
N ASP A 47 7.56 4.22 -20.91
CA ASP A 47 6.55 4.31 -21.95
C ASP A 47 5.22 3.72 -21.48
N LEU A 48 4.09 4.22 -21.98
CA LEU A 48 2.81 3.53 -21.84
C LEU A 48 2.87 2.22 -22.63
N LEU A 49 2.78 1.08 -21.92
CA LEU A 49 2.77 -0.25 -22.51
C LEU A 49 1.36 -0.64 -22.95
N TRP A 50 0.41 -0.47 -22.06
CA TRP A 50 -1.01 -0.76 -22.30
C TRP A 50 -1.91 -0.01 -21.31
N ASN A 51 -3.20 0.04 -21.63
CA ASN A 51 -4.25 0.37 -20.67
C ASN A 51 -5.41 -0.61 -20.81
N PHE A 52 -6.10 -0.86 -19.68
CA PHE A 52 -7.28 -1.71 -19.61
C PHE A 52 -8.46 -0.90 -19.09
N LYS A 53 -9.60 -0.93 -19.79
CA LYS A 53 -10.81 -0.19 -19.42
C LYS A 53 -11.74 -1.05 -18.58
N THR A 54 -12.10 -0.56 -17.40
CA THR A 54 -13.17 -1.09 -16.55
C THR A 54 -14.50 -0.35 -16.80
N THR A 55 -15.56 -0.75 -16.10
CA THR A 55 -16.88 -0.15 -16.28
C THR A 55 -17.10 1.13 -15.47
N ALA A 56 -16.30 1.37 -14.42
CA ALA A 56 -16.40 2.56 -13.57
C ALA A 56 -15.03 3.03 -13.07
N ALA A 57 -14.99 4.10 -12.31
CA ALA A 57 -13.76 4.68 -11.76
C ALA A 57 -12.94 3.69 -10.93
N ILE A 58 -11.62 3.86 -10.96
CA ILE A 58 -10.67 3.14 -10.13
C ILE A 58 -10.10 4.11 -9.11
N LYS A 59 -10.43 3.87 -7.83
CA LYS A 59 -9.87 4.62 -6.70
C LYS A 59 -8.93 3.77 -5.84
N ALA A 60 -9.15 2.44 -5.85
CA ALA A 60 -8.29 1.51 -5.15
C ALA A 60 -6.88 1.45 -5.76
N ALA A 61 -5.85 1.36 -4.91
CA ALA A 61 -4.50 1.07 -5.37
C ALA A 61 -4.41 -0.38 -5.89
N PRO A 62 -3.75 -0.64 -7.03
CA PRO A 62 -3.49 -2.00 -7.49
C PRO A 62 -2.49 -2.70 -6.57
N VAL A 63 -2.64 -4.02 -6.44
CA VAL A 63 -1.64 -4.92 -5.87
C VAL A 63 -1.28 -5.97 -6.91
N VAL A 64 -0.05 -6.47 -6.85
CA VAL A 64 0.47 -7.38 -7.88
C VAL A 64 1.29 -8.48 -7.24
N CYS A 65 0.98 -9.73 -7.53
CA CYS A 65 1.82 -10.89 -7.24
C CYS A 65 1.57 -11.97 -8.27
N ASP A 66 2.54 -12.85 -8.48
CA ASP A 66 2.45 -14.01 -9.40
C ASP A 66 1.96 -13.64 -10.81
N GLY A 67 2.37 -12.47 -11.30
CA GLY A 67 1.99 -11.97 -12.62
C GLY A 67 0.54 -11.51 -12.76
N ILE A 68 -0.20 -11.40 -11.65
CA ILE A 68 -1.60 -10.96 -11.62
C ILE A 68 -1.75 -9.66 -10.85
N ILE A 69 -2.32 -8.67 -11.51
CA ILE A 69 -2.76 -7.40 -10.93
C ILE A 69 -4.17 -7.60 -10.39
N VAL A 70 -4.36 -7.31 -9.11
CA VAL A 70 -5.68 -7.34 -8.45
C VAL A 70 -6.05 -5.93 -8.04
N LEU A 71 -7.25 -5.48 -8.44
CA LEU A 71 -7.76 -4.17 -8.04
C LEU A 71 -9.29 -4.10 -8.11
N GLY A 72 -9.85 -3.25 -7.26
CA GLY A 72 -11.27 -2.96 -7.19
C GLY A 72 -11.70 -1.75 -8.01
N SER A 73 -12.97 -1.73 -8.40
CA SER A 73 -13.64 -0.61 -9.05
C SER A 73 -14.84 -0.15 -8.22
N VAL A 74 -15.23 1.11 -8.38
CA VAL A 74 -16.39 1.67 -7.65
C VAL A 74 -17.74 1.08 -8.08
N ASP A 75 -17.77 0.28 -9.15
CA ASP A 75 -18.96 -0.50 -9.53
C ASP A 75 -19.11 -1.83 -8.74
N GLY A 76 -18.21 -2.08 -7.81
CA GLY A 76 -18.21 -3.31 -7.01
C GLY A 76 -17.59 -4.51 -7.69
N THR A 77 -16.85 -4.31 -8.78
CA THR A 77 -16.14 -5.39 -9.46
C THR A 77 -14.68 -5.45 -9.00
N LEU A 78 -14.24 -6.63 -8.59
CA LEU A 78 -12.82 -6.96 -8.38
C LEU A 78 -12.29 -7.61 -9.66
N TYR A 79 -11.16 -7.11 -10.16
CA TYR A 79 -10.53 -7.59 -11.38
C TYR A 79 -9.21 -8.28 -11.08
N GLY A 80 -8.93 -9.40 -11.78
CA GLY A 80 -7.63 -10.01 -11.93
C GLY A 80 -7.14 -9.84 -13.38
N ILE A 81 -6.04 -9.14 -13.57
CA ILE A 81 -5.51 -8.76 -14.88
C ILE A 81 -4.06 -9.22 -14.97
N THR A 82 -3.63 -9.78 -16.12
CA THR A 82 -2.24 -10.19 -16.32
C THR A 82 -1.33 -8.98 -16.55
N LEU A 83 -0.02 -9.16 -16.44
CA LEU A 83 0.96 -8.09 -16.70
C LEU A 83 0.94 -7.59 -18.15
N GLU A 84 0.36 -8.37 -19.09
CA GLU A 84 0.14 -7.96 -20.48
C GLU A 84 -1.17 -7.18 -20.68
N GLY A 85 -1.89 -6.83 -19.60
CA GLY A 85 -3.13 -6.07 -19.67
C GLY A 85 -4.36 -6.86 -20.10
N LYS A 86 -4.35 -8.20 -19.99
CA LYS A 86 -5.48 -9.07 -20.34
C LYS A 86 -6.27 -9.43 -19.09
N MET A 87 -7.61 -9.31 -19.15
CA MET A 87 -8.46 -9.78 -18.07
C MET A 87 -8.35 -11.30 -17.93
N LYS A 88 -7.98 -11.77 -16.73
CA LYS A 88 -7.95 -13.19 -16.38
C LYS A 88 -9.28 -13.61 -15.76
N TRP A 89 -9.77 -12.81 -14.81
CA TRP A 89 -11.06 -13.02 -14.15
C TRP A 89 -11.62 -11.69 -13.63
N LYS A 90 -12.89 -11.68 -13.32
CA LYS A 90 -13.58 -10.64 -12.57
C LYS A 90 -14.68 -11.24 -11.72
N ILE A 91 -14.93 -10.66 -10.55
CA ILE A 91 -16.04 -11.05 -9.67
C ILE A 91 -16.80 -9.80 -9.21
N SER A 92 -18.10 -9.94 -8.98
CA SER A 92 -18.91 -8.89 -8.34
C SER A 92 -18.89 -9.09 -6.83
N THR A 93 -18.64 -8.01 -6.08
CA THR A 93 -18.70 -7.98 -4.62
C THR A 93 -19.99 -7.35 -4.09
N GLY A 94 -20.83 -6.84 -4.98
CA GLY A 94 -22.13 -6.24 -4.65
C GLY A 94 -22.12 -4.74 -4.51
N ASN A 95 -21.05 -4.14 -3.96
CA ASN A 95 -20.90 -2.68 -3.81
C ASN A 95 -19.47 -2.23 -4.10
N GLY A 96 -19.26 -0.93 -4.25
CA GLY A 96 -18.01 -0.30 -4.64
C GLY A 96 -16.80 -0.76 -3.81
N ILE A 97 -15.67 -0.92 -4.49
CA ILE A 97 -14.40 -1.25 -3.89
C ILE A 97 -13.48 -0.03 -4.03
N GLU A 98 -13.26 0.69 -2.93
CA GLU A 98 -12.30 1.78 -2.84
C GLU A 98 -11.07 1.38 -2.02
N ALA A 99 -11.20 0.34 -1.17
CA ALA A 99 -10.09 -0.23 -0.43
C ALA A 99 -9.10 -0.96 -1.35
N PRO A 100 -7.79 -0.74 -1.21
CA PRO A 100 -6.80 -1.60 -1.84
C PRO A 100 -6.88 -3.04 -1.30
N ALA A 101 -6.53 -4.01 -2.13
CA ALA A 101 -6.41 -5.40 -1.69
C ALA A 101 -5.06 -5.65 -0.98
N LEU A 102 -4.97 -6.80 -0.31
CA LEU A 102 -3.75 -7.44 0.14
C LEU A 102 -3.65 -8.81 -0.55
N ILE A 103 -2.49 -9.17 -1.09
CA ILE A 103 -2.20 -10.53 -1.56
C ILE A 103 -1.26 -11.20 -0.58
N HIS A 104 -1.64 -12.38 -0.08
CA HIS A 104 -0.78 -13.23 0.74
C HIS A 104 -0.99 -14.69 0.36
N GLU A 105 0.10 -15.41 0.06
CA GLU A 105 0.09 -16.84 -0.33
C GLU A 105 -0.96 -17.18 -1.40
N GLY A 106 -1.03 -16.37 -2.46
CA GLY A 106 -1.95 -16.59 -3.60
C GLY A 106 -3.43 -16.27 -3.32
N ILE A 107 -3.74 -15.67 -2.16
CA ILE A 107 -5.07 -15.22 -1.79
C ILE A 107 -5.10 -13.69 -1.73
N ALA A 108 -6.06 -13.07 -2.41
CA ALA A 108 -6.34 -11.64 -2.32
C ALA A 108 -7.45 -11.38 -1.29
N TYR A 109 -7.19 -10.47 -0.36
CA TYR A 109 -8.15 -10.02 0.63
C TYR A 109 -8.53 -8.57 0.33
N VAL A 110 -9.82 -8.27 0.27
CA VAL A 110 -10.32 -6.93 -0.08
C VAL A 110 -11.62 -6.61 0.63
N GLY A 111 -11.76 -5.37 1.10
CA GLY A 111 -13.01 -4.85 1.66
C GLY A 111 -13.81 -4.06 0.63
N ASN A 112 -15.14 -3.97 0.82
CA ASN A 112 -16.01 -3.14 0.00
C ASN A 112 -16.82 -2.14 0.84
N LEU A 113 -17.60 -1.29 0.19
CA LEU A 113 -18.43 -0.26 0.83
C LEU A 113 -19.68 -0.80 1.53
N ASP A 114 -20.01 -2.11 1.39
CA ASP A 114 -21.03 -2.79 2.21
C ASP A 114 -20.47 -3.39 3.50
N GLY A 115 -19.18 -3.14 3.79
CA GLY A 115 -18.52 -3.72 4.96
C GLY A 115 -18.19 -5.20 4.81
N LYS A 116 -18.13 -5.72 3.59
CA LYS A 116 -17.78 -7.12 3.35
C LYS A 116 -16.30 -7.26 3.00
N VAL A 117 -15.64 -8.20 3.63
CA VAL A 117 -14.29 -8.67 3.29
C VAL A 117 -14.40 -9.94 2.48
N PHE A 118 -13.67 -10.00 1.38
CA PHE A 118 -13.61 -11.18 0.50
C PHE A 118 -12.19 -11.74 0.52
N ALA A 119 -12.07 -13.05 0.65
CA ALA A 119 -10.85 -13.79 0.31
C ALA A 119 -11.05 -14.47 -1.03
N VAL A 120 -10.17 -14.17 -1.98
CA VAL A 120 -10.28 -14.58 -3.37
C VAL A 120 -8.97 -15.22 -3.82
N GLU A 121 -9.04 -16.41 -4.40
CA GLU A 121 -7.89 -17.07 -5.01
C GLU A 121 -7.39 -16.25 -6.21
N VAL A 122 -6.15 -15.76 -6.17
CA VAL A 122 -5.56 -14.89 -7.21
C VAL A 122 -5.49 -15.61 -8.56
N ALA A 123 -5.23 -16.92 -8.55
CA ALA A 123 -5.10 -17.70 -9.78
C ALA A 123 -6.40 -17.82 -10.57
N SER A 124 -7.55 -17.90 -9.91
CA SER A 124 -8.84 -18.24 -10.53
C SER A 124 -9.95 -17.19 -10.36
N GLY A 125 -9.83 -16.28 -9.40
CA GLY A 125 -10.92 -15.39 -8.99
C GLY A 125 -11.99 -16.06 -8.14
N LYS A 126 -11.79 -17.30 -7.68
CA LYS A 126 -12.75 -18.00 -6.83
C LYS A 126 -12.78 -17.38 -5.44
N THR A 127 -13.96 -16.98 -4.98
CA THR A 127 -14.16 -16.57 -3.58
C THR A 127 -14.05 -17.79 -2.68
N ILE A 128 -13.18 -17.72 -1.66
CA ILE A 128 -12.93 -18.77 -0.67
C ILE A 128 -13.87 -18.59 0.51
N TRP A 129 -13.89 -17.38 1.06
CA TRP A 129 -14.78 -17.00 2.16
C TRP A 129 -15.11 -15.51 2.12
N THR A 130 -16.12 -15.12 2.88
CA THR A 130 -16.51 -13.73 3.13
C THR A 130 -16.70 -13.49 4.62
N TYR A 131 -16.40 -12.27 5.07
CA TYR A 131 -16.65 -11.78 6.43
C TYR A 131 -17.39 -10.45 6.34
N SER A 132 -18.28 -10.13 7.31
CA SER A 132 -19.03 -8.88 7.30
C SER A 132 -18.73 -8.06 8.56
N THR A 133 -18.48 -6.77 8.35
CA THR A 133 -18.52 -5.71 9.37
C THR A 133 -19.86 -4.97 9.26
N GLU A 134 -20.13 -4.03 10.16
CA GLU A 134 -21.36 -3.22 10.15
C GLU A 134 -21.16 -1.83 9.50
N GLY A 135 -19.97 -1.54 8.97
CA GLY A 135 -19.62 -0.27 8.34
C GLY A 135 -18.77 -0.46 7.09
N GLN A 136 -18.62 0.60 6.31
CA GLN A 136 -17.81 0.62 5.10
C GLN A 136 -16.34 0.29 5.41
N ILE A 137 -15.66 -0.36 4.45
CA ILE A 137 -14.24 -0.64 4.51
C ILE A 137 -13.53 0.19 3.44
N MET A 138 -12.73 1.17 3.91
CA MET A 138 -11.98 2.10 3.05
C MET A 138 -10.49 1.80 3.03
N GLY A 139 -9.95 1.28 4.13
CA GLY A 139 -8.55 0.92 4.29
C GLY A 139 -8.23 -0.49 3.78
N ALA A 140 -7.00 -0.68 3.32
CA ALA A 140 -6.50 -2.01 2.96
C ALA A 140 -6.43 -2.92 4.20
N PRO A 141 -6.71 -4.23 4.08
CA PRO A 141 -6.35 -5.19 5.11
C PRO A 141 -4.82 -5.32 5.20
N ASN A 142 -4.34 -5.76 6.35
CA ASN A 142 -2.96 -6.17 6.53
C ASN A 142 -2.89 -7.55 7.20
N TYR A 143 -1.75 -8.21 7.09
CA TYR A 143 -1.57 -9.59 7.56
C TYR A 143 -0.45 -9.69 8.59
N TRP A 144 -0.66 -10.56 9.56
CA TRP A 144 0.32 -10.92 10.57
C TRP A 144 0.23 -12.41 10.91
N SER A 145 1.38 -13.02 11.15
CA SER A 145 1.49 -14.35 11.74
C SER A 145 2.51 -14.33 12.88
N PRO A 146 2.29 -15.05 13.99
CA PRO A 146 3.28 -15.14 15.07
C PRO A 146 4.53 -15.94 14.67
N GLY A 147 4.43 -16.81 13.66
CA GLY A 147 5.55 -17.61 13.17
C GLY A 147 5.16 -18.47 11.97
N GLU A 148 6.15 -19.13 11.38
CA GLU A 148 5.94 -20.05 10.26
C GLU A 148 5.04 -21.24 10.71
N GLY A 149 3.99 -21.53 9.93
CA GLY A 149 3.00 -22.57 10.24
C GLY A 149 1.96 -22.21 11.30
N GLU A 150 2.05 -21.02 11.88
CA GLU A 150 1.02 -20.49 12.79
C GLU A 150 -0.15 -19.86 12.01
N LYS A 151 -1.31 -19.80 12.68
CA LYS A 151 -2.50 -19.18 12.04
C LYS A 151 -2.27 -17.69 11.82
N GLY A 152 -2.42 -17.27 10.56
CA GLY A 152 -2.35 -15.88 10.17
C GLY A 152 -3.64 -15.11 10.53
N ILE A 153 -3.46 -13.86 10.93
CA ILE A 153 -4.56 -12.95 11.29
C ILE A 153 -4.55 -11.77 10.32
N LEU A 154 -5.68 -11.54 9.69
CA LEU A 154 -5.96 -10.29 8.98
C LEU A 154 -6.43 -9.24 9.97
N VAL A 155 -5.92 -8.03 9.81
CA VAL A 155 -6.41 -6.85 10.54
C VAL A 155 -6.98 -5.85 9.54
N ILE A 156 -8.19 -5.35 9.81
CA ILE A 156 -8.87 -4.40 8.92
C ILE A 156 -9.71 -3.42 9.73
N GLY A 157 -9.61 -2.14 9.40
CA GLY A 157 -10.43 -1.08 9.98
C GLY A 157 -11.76 -0.93 9.25
N SER A 158 -12.82 -0.57 9.96
CA SER A 158 -14.15 -0.35 9.41
C SER A 158 -14.77 0.95 9.95
N TYR A 159 -15.76 1.45 9.24
CA TYR A 159 -16.60 2.58 9.67
C TYR A 159 -17.63 2.18 10.72
N ASP A 160 -17.63 0.93 11.18
CA ASP A 160 -18.36 0.50 12.39
C ASP A 160 -17.61 0.80 13.69
N TYR A 161 -16.52 1.59 13.62
CA TYR A 161 -15.61 1.97 14.71
C TYR A 161 -14.67 0.87 15.19
N TYR A 162 -14.67 -0.31 14.56
CA TYR A 162 -13.85 -1.43 15.01
C TYR A 162 -12.66 -1.71 14.08
N LEU A 163 -11.54 -2.03 14.72
CA LEU A 163 -10.50 -2.83 14.10
C LEU A 163 -10.88 -4.30 14.29
N HIS A 164 -10.98 -5.04 13.21
CA HIS A 164 -11.32 -6.47 13.21
C HIS A 164 -10.09 -7.33 13.04
N GLY A 165 -9.94 -8.36 13.88
CA GLY A 165 -9.00 -9.46 13.70
C GLY A 165 -9.74 -10.67 13.17
N ILE A 166 -9.31 -11.18 12.00
CA ILE A 166 -9.99 -12.25 11.26
C ILE A 166 -8.99 -13.38 11.01
N ASP A 167 -9.36 -14.62 11.26
CA ASP A 167 -8.57 -15.79 10.85
C ASP A 167 -8.46 -15.82 9.32
N ALA A 168 -7.25 -15.68 8.80
CA ALA A 168 -7.01 -15.49 7.38
C ALA A 168 -7.41 -16.73 6.55
N ALA A 169 -7.32 -17.93 7.12
CA ALA A 169 -7.63 -19.16 6.43
C ALA A 169 -9.15 -19.44 6.33
N SER A 170 -9.90 -19.12 7.38
CA SER A 170 -11.32 -19.48 7.49
C SER A 170 -12.29 -18.31 7.37
N GLY A 171 -11.82 -17.06 7.48
CA GLY A 171 -12.69 -15.88 7.53
C GLY A 171 -13.44 -15.71 8.85
N LYS A 172 -13.14 -16.51 9.88
CA LYS A 172 -13.79 -16.39 11.19
C LYS A 172 -13.28 -15.15 11.93
N GLY A 173 -14.16 -14.29 12.42
CA GLY A 173 -13.82 -13.21 13.34
C GLY A 173 -13.22 -13.77 14.63
N LEU A 174 -12.06 -13.23 15.03
CA LEU A 174 -11.35 -13.64 16.25
C LEU A 174 -11.59 -12.65 17.38
N TRP A 175 -11.48 -11.37 17.08
CA TRP A 175 -11.66 -10.28 18.03
C TRP A 175 -12.03 -8.99 17.31
N LYS A 176 -12.54 -8.02 18.07
CA LYS A 176 -12.79 -6.64 17.65
C LYS A 176 -12.19 -5.71 18.71
N TYR A 177 -11.54 -4.64 18.25
CA TYR A 177 -11.07 -3.54 19.07
C TYR A 177 -11.85 -2.27 18.72
N GLU A 178 -12.49 -1.64 19.70
CA GLU A 178 -13.30 -0.43 19.51
C GLU A 178 -12.42 0.83 19.56
N ALA A 179 -12.47 1.65 18.51
CA ALA A 179 -11.95 3.01 18.45
C ALA A 179 -13.07 4.00 18.76
N ASP A 180 -12.73 5.26 19.09
CA ASP A 180 -13.73 6.25 19.44
C ASP A 180 -14.44 6.87 18.21
N ASN A 181 -13.97 6.54 16.98
CA ASN A 181 -14.54 7.03 15.72
C ASN A 181 -14.15 6.09 14.55
N PHE A 182 -14.52 6.46 13.30
CA PHE A 182 -14.22 5.69 12.09
C PHE A 182 -12.72 5.39 11.94
N ILE A 183 -12.42 4.18 11.49
CA ILE A 183 -11.08 3.77 11.09
C ILE A 183 -11.00 3.84 9.57
N ASN A 184 -10.45 4.96 9.07
CA ASN A 184 -10.37 5.24 7.62
C ASN A 184 -9.11 4.66 6.97
N GLY A 185 -7.97 4.79 7.64
CA GLY A 185 -6.68 4.32 7.14
C GLY A 185 -6.49 2.80 7.30
N ALA A 186 -5.58 2.25 6.52
CA ALA A 186 -5.14 0.87 6.69
C ALA A 186 -4.26 0.73 7.94
N PRO A 187 -4.38 -0.36 8.71
CA PRO A 187 -3.51 -0.63 9.85
C PRO A 187 -2.13 -1.12 9.39
N ALA A 188 -1.05 -0.40 9.72
CA ALA A 188 0.31 -0.89 9.55
C ALA A 188 0.61 -1.99 10.58
N VAL A 189 1.40 -2.99 10.18
CA VAL A 189 1.76 -4.11 11.06
C VAL A 189 3.25 -4.06 11.39
N TYR A 190 3.55 -3.99 12.69
CA TYR A 190 4.92 -3.97 13.19
C TYR A 190 5.05 -4.68 14.52
N LYS A 191 5.94 -5.69 14.62
CA LYS A 191 6.22 -6.45 15.86
C LYS A 191 4.96 -6.96 16.58
N GLY A 192 4.01 -7.53 15.83
CA GLY A 192 2.76 -8.05 16.36
C GLY A 192 1.74 -7.01 16.80
N LEU A 193 1.93 -5.76 16.39
CA LEU A 193 1.02 -4.66 16.62
C LEU A 193 0.38 -4.21 15.30
N ALA A 194 -0.91 -3.97 15.33
CA ALA A 194 -1.62 -3.16 14.36
C ALA A 194 -1.55 -1.69 14.82
N VAL A 195 -1.01 -0.83 13.96
CA VAL A 195 -0.82 0.60 14.26
C VAL A 195 -1.59 1.41 13.24
N PHE A 196 -2.51 2.25 13.69
CA PHE A 196 -3.36 3.03 12.79
C PHE A 196 -3.76 4.36 13.43
N GLY A 197 -4.05 5.35 12.59
CA GLY A 197 -4.68 6.59 12.98
C GLY A 197 -6.20 6.47 12.80
N GLY A 198 -6.95 7.05 13.72
CA GLY A 198 -8.41 7.12 13.65
C GLY A 198 -8.91 8.53 13.35
N CYS A 199 -10.20 8.62 12.98
CA CYS A 199 -10.91 9.89 12.89
C CYS A 199 -11.15 10.53 14.29
N ASP A 200 -10.71 9.88 15.35
CA ASP A 200 -10.67 10.38 16.72
C ASP A 200 -9.39 11.17 17.05
N GLY A 201 -8.48 11.30 16.08
CA GLY A 201 -7.20 12.00 16.26
C GLY A 201 -6.16 11.23 17.05
N MET A 202 -6.39 9.95 17.28
CA MET A 202 -5.49 9.09 18.05
C MET A 202 -4.68 8.17 17.16
N LEU A 203 -3.46 7.88 17.59
CA LEU A 203 -2.65 6.76 17.09
C LEU A 203 -2.87 5.57 18.01
N HIS A 204 -3.48 4.52 17.50
CA HIS A 204 -3.75 3.29 18.23
C HIS A 204 -2.66 2.26 17.97
N GLN A 205 -2.28 1.51 19.00
CA GLN A 205 -1.42 0.34 18.94
C GLN A 205 -2.17 -0.83 19.60
N VAL A 206 -2.59 -1.79 18.79
CA VAL A 206 -3.40 -2.94 19.20
C VAL A 206 -2.60 -4.22 18.98
N ARG A 207 -2.56 -5.11 19.98
CA ARG A 207 -1.93 -6.42 19.81
C ARG A 207 -2.75 -7.29 18.88
N ILE A 208 -2.12 -7.81 17.83
CA ILE A 208 -2.86 -8.56 16.81
C ILE A 208 -3.25 -9.95 17.34
N SER A 209 -2.50 -10.50 18.28
CA SER A 209 -2.77 -11.83 18.84
C SER A 209 -4.13 -11.97 19.53
N ASP A 210 -4.61 -10.90 20.17
CA ASP A 210 -5.81 -10.94 21.02
C ASP A 210 -6.72 -9.70 20.93
N GLY A 211 -6.36 -8.69 20.11
CA GLY A 211 -7.11 -7.45 19.97
C GLY A 211 -7.00 -6.48 21.16
N SER A 212 -6.13 -6.75 22.14
CA SER A 212 -5.98 -5.88 23.30
C SER A 212 -5.23 -4.59 22.97
N LEU A 213 -5.70 -3.47 23.51
CA LEU A 213 -5.01 -2.20 23.40
C LEU A 213 -3.65 -2.27 24.10
N LYS A 214 -2.57 -1.90 23.37
CA LYS A 214 -1.26 -1.68 23.98
C LYS A 214 -1.12 -0.24 24.46
N THR A 215 -1.39 0.72 23.59
CA THR A 215 -1.35 2.16 23.90
C THR A 215 -2.16 2.96 22.88
N LYS A 216 -2.59 4.14 23.28
CA LYS A 216 -3.30 5.11 22.47
C LYS A 216 -2.68 6.48 22.74
N THR A 217 -2.26 7.20 21.69
CA THR A 217 -1.53 8.46 21.79
C THR A 217 -2.27 9.53 20.99
N THR A 218 -2.53 10.69 21.56
CA THR A 218 -3.09 11.83 20.84
C THR A 218 -2.06 12.36 19.83
N VAL A 219 -2.44 12.47 18.57
CA VAL A 219 -1.55 12.91 17.48
C VAL A 219 -2.05 14.22 16.89
N ALA A 220 -3.37 14.31 16.66
CA ALA A 220 -3.98 15.34 15.83
C ALA A 220 -5.48 15.47 16.13
N THR A 221 -6.19 16.23 15.30
CA THR A 221 -7.65 16.30 15.30
C THR A 221 -8.30 15.18 14.50
N TYR A 222 -7.68 14.76 13.38
CA TYR A 222 -8.22 13.76 12.47
C TYR A 222 -7.10 13.17 11.60
N VAL A 223 -6.95 11.86 11.62
CA VAL A 223 -5.98 11.14 10.79
C VAL A 223 -6.72 10.41 9.68
N ALA A 224 -6.55 10.87 8.43
CA ALA A 224 -7.23 10.28 7.28
C ALA A 224 -6.37 9.25 6.53
N GLY A 225 -5.06 9.44 6.51
CA GLY A 225 -4.10 8.55 5.85
C GLY A 225 -3.64 7.40 6.73
N SER A 226 -2.97 6.44 6.10
CA SER A 226 -2.30 5.36 6.86
C SER A 226 -0.93 5.82 7.32
N VAL A 227 -0.50 5.34 8.47
CA VAL A 227 0.82 5.61 9.01
C VAL A 227 1.89 4.82 8.25
N ALA A 228 3.12 5.33 8.22
CA ALA A 228 4.30 4.56 7.82
C ALA A 228 5.20 4.33 9.03
N ILE A 229 5.74 3.12 9.17
CA ILE A 229 6.59 2.74 10.28
C ILE A 229 7.97 2.31 9.73
N ASP A 230 9.03 2.86 10.30
CA ASP A 230 10.39 2.35 10.03
C ASP A 230 11.23 2.38 11.31
N GLY A 231 11.55 1.20 11.81
CA GLY A 231 12.11 1.03 13.15
C GLY A 231 11.12 1.42 14.23
N ASP A 232 11.54 2.30 15.15
CA ASP A 232 10.66 2.83 16.21
C ASP A 232 10.02 4.19 15.81
N ASN A 233 10.23 4.64 14.59
CA ASN A 233 9.65 5.89 14.10
C ASN A 233 8.35 5.63 13.34
N THR A 234 7.32 6.40 13.68
CA THR A 234 6.02 6.40 13.01
C THR A 234 5.74 7.79 12.43
N TYR A 235 5.34 7.82 11.18
CA TYR A 235 5.08 9.05 10.43
C TYR A 235 3.60 9.13 10.07
N VAL A 236 2.98 10.28 10.34
CA VAL A 236 1.55 10.50 10.13
C VAL A 236 1.25 11.93 9.73
N GLY A 237 0.40 12.10 8.73
CA GLY A 237 -0.20 13.37 8.38
C GLY A 237 -1.63 13.50 8.91
N ASP A 238 -2.07 14.72 9.18
CA ASP A 238 -3.41 14.98 9.65
C ASP A 238 -4.21 15.91 8.72
N TYR A 239 -5.47 16.11 9.09
CA TYR A 239 -6.41 16.91 8.31
C TYR A 239 -6.20 18.43 8.48
N ASP A 240 -5.52 18.87 9.54
CA ASP A 240 -5.20 20.28 9.81
C ASP A 240 -3.86 20.70 9.19
N GLY A 241 -3.22 19.82 8.41
CA GLY A 241 -1.98 20.13 7.71
C GLY A 241 -0.73 20.00 8.56
N LYS A 242 -0.79 19.25 9.66
CA LYS A 242 0.38 18.88 10.45
C LYS A 242 0.91 17.52 10.00
N PHE A 243 2.21 17.42 9.82
CA PHE A 243 2.93 16.17 9.57
C PHE A 243 3.85 15.86 10.74
N THR A 244 3.70 14.69 11.34
CA THR A 244 4.32 14.35 12.63
C THR A 244 5.13 13.07 12.54
N CYS A 245 6.31 13.05 13.19
CA CYS A 245 7.08 11.85 13.52
C CYS A 245 6.99 11.58 15.01
N LEU A 246 6.60 10.37 15.36
CA LEU A 246 6.49 9.88 16.73
C LEU A 246 7.44 8.71 16.96
N GLU A 247 7.96 8.60 18.17
CA GLU A 247 8.57 7.38 18.67
C GLU A 247 7.46 6.39 19.05
N LEU A 248 7.38 5.25 18.34
CA LEU A 248 6.27 4.30 18.50
C LEU A 248 6.20 3.69 19.89
N SER A 249 7.36 3.40 20.52
CA SER A 249 7.43 2.77 21.82
C SER A 249 6.92 3.63 22.96
N SER A 250 7.17 4.94 22.92
CA SER A 250 6.80 5.91 23.97
C SER A 250 5.59 6.79 23.60
N GLY A 251 5.26 6.90 22.32
CA GLY A 251 4.28 7.87 21.81
C GLY A 251 4.76 9.32 21.79
N LYS A 252 6.07 9.55 22.06
CA LYS A 252 6.63 10.90 22.11
C LYS A 252 6.77 11.47 20.70
N GLU A 253 6.32 12.71 20.50
CA GLU A 253 6.60 13.48 19.30
C GLU A 253 8.11 13.78 19.24
N LEU A 254 8.77 13.33 18.15
CA LEU A 254 10.17 13.60 17.88
C LEU A 254 10.34 14.92 17.12
N TRP A 255 9.47 15.15 16.15
CA TRP A 255 9.38 16.39 15.39
C TRP A 255 8.03 16.48 14.69
N SER A 256 7.63 17.68 14.32
CA SER A 256 6.46 17.93 13.49
C SER A 256 6.71 19.10 12.54
N TYR A 257 5.92 19.17 11.48
CA TYR A 257 5.94 20.24 10.49
C TYR A 257 4.50 20.70 10.22
N THR A 258 4.32 22.02 10.15
CA THR A 258 3.11 22.69 9.68
C THR A 258 3.54 23.85 8.78
N ASP A 259 2.92 24.03 7.63
CA ASP A 259 3.16 25.21 6.80
C ASP A 259 2.26 26.35 7.32
N GLU A 260 2.89 27.44 7.79
CA GLU A 260 2.18 28.58 8.37
C GLU A 260 1.26 29.31 7.36
N ASN A 261 1.51 29.14 6.05
CA ASN A 261 0.76 29.80 5.00
C ASN A 261 -0.41 28.96 4.47
N THR A 262 -0.38 27.63 4.69
CA THR A 262 -1.41 26.72 4.18
C THR A 262 -1.65 25.61 5.20
N GLN A 263 -2.90 25.52 5.69
CA GLN A 263 -3.33 24.44 6.59
C GLN A 263 -4.18 23.43 5.82
N LEU A 264 -3.63 22.92 4.68
CA LEU A 264 -4.33 21.92 3.88
C LEU A 264 -3.90 20.51 4.29
N PRO A 265 -4.82 19.52 4.22
CA PRO A 265 -4.61 18.17 4.72
C PRO A 265 -3.42 17.42 4.11
N PHE A 266 -2.71 16.67 4.95
CA PHE A 266 -1.86 15.55 4.56
C PHE A 266 -2.67 14.26 4.65
N ILE A 267 -3.33 13.84 3.57
CA ILE A 267 -4.11 12.60 3.54
C ILE A 267 -3.36 11.42 2.92
N ALA A 268 -2.33 11.71 2.12
CA ALA A 268 -1.44 10.68 1.59
C ALA A 268 -0.64 10.01 2.71
N SER A 269 -0.33 8.72 2.56
CA SER A 269 0.61 8.05 3.45
C SER A 269 2.05 8.38 3.03
N PRO A 270 3.00 8.58 3.95
CA PRO A 270 4.36 8.95 3.60
C PRO A 270 5.17 7.77 3.03
N SER A 271 6.21 8.08 2.23
CA SER A 271 7.29 7.14 1.92
C SER A 271 8.52 7.46 2.75
N VAL A 272 9.21 6.43 3.22
CA VAL A 272 10.33 6.57 4.16
C VAL A 272 11.59 5.94 3.58
N SER A 273 12.69 6.69 3.55
CA SER A 273 14.05 6.17 3.26
C SER A 273 14.92 6.16 4.50
N ALA A 274 16.15 5.72 4.37
CA ALA A 274 17.12 5.72 5.47
C ALA A 274 17.36 7.13 6.06
N SER A 275 17.24 8.20 5.26
CA SER A 275 17.54 9.58 5.68
C SER A 275 16.44 10.61 5.44
N LYS A 276 15.39 10.25 4.69
CA LYS A 276 14.36 11.20 4.26
C LYS A 276 12.96 10.62 4.37
N VAL A 277 11.98 11.50 4.44
CA VAL A 277 10.55 11.17 4.40
C VAL A 277 9.88 12.04 3.34
N PHE A 278 9.00 11.44 2.54
CA PHE A 278 8.31 12.08 1.43
C PHE A 278 6.80 11.97 1.63
N ILE A 279 6.08 13.06 1.42
CA ILE A 279 4.61 13.08 1.53
C ILE A 279 4.01 14.12 0.59
N GLY A 280 2.90 13.78 -0.03
CA GLY A 280 2.08 14.71 -0.80
C GLY A 280 1.06 15.43 0.06
N ASN A 281 0.69 16.66 -0.33
CA ASN A 281 -0.32 17.45 0.36
C ASN A 281 -1.38 17.97 -0.62
N ARG A 282 -2.56 18.33 -0.10
CA ARG A 282 -3.64 18.94 -0.89
C ARG A 282 -3.35 20.37 -1.32
N ASP A 283 -2.29 21.00 -0.81
CA ASP A 283 -1.75 22.28 -1.28
C ASP A 283 -1.02 22.18 -2.64
N LYS A 284 -1.00 20.99 -3.23
CA LYS A 284 -0.38 20.66 -4.54
C LYS A 284 1.14 20.49 -4.49
N TYR A 285 1.73 20.42 -3.30
CA TYR A 285 3.17 20.23 -3.15
C TYR A 285 3.50 18.80 -2.72
N MET A 286 4.60 18.30 -3.28
CA MET A 286 5.33 17.15 -2.78
C MET A 286 6.41 17.66 -1.84
N TYR A 287 6.46 17.12 -0.62
CA TYR A 287 7.39 17.50 0.43
C TYR A 287 8.44 16.43 0.66
N CYS A 288 9.65 16.85 0.98
CA CYS A 288 10.74 15.99 1.44
C CYS A 288 11.35 16.56 2.71
N PHE A 289 11.37 15.75 3.75
CA PHE A 289 11.90 16.09 5.06
C PHE A 289 13.15 15.27 5.39
N ASN A 290 14.05 15.86 6.15
CA ASN A 290 15.09 15.11 6.85
C ASN A 290 14.43 14.21 7.89
N ARG A 291 14.71 12.92 7.82
CA ARG A 291 14.09 11.94 8.69
C ARG A 291 14.39 12.14 10.19
N LYS A 292 15.57 12.65 10.51
CA LYS A 292 16.07 12.76 11.89
C LYS A 292 15.42 13.90 12.66
N ASP A 293 15.27 15.06 12.00
CA ASP A 293 14.91 16.32 12.67
C ASP A 293 13.68 17.03 12.06
N GLY A 294 13.06 16.46 11.03
CA GLY A 294 11.87 17.01 10.38
C GLY A 294 12.12 18.28 9.56
N ARG A 295 13.37 18.67 9.36
CA ARG A 295 13.71 19.86 8.55
C ARG A 295 13.29 19.65 7.11
N LEU A 296 12.56 20.60 6.56
CA LEU A 296 12.19 20.62 5.15
C LEU A 296 13.46 20.72 4.27
N LEU A 297 13.68 19.73 3.42
CA LEU A 297 14.81 19.69 2.49
C LEU A 297 14.45 20.33 1.15
N TRP A 298 13.25 19.97 0.62
CA TRP A 298 12.70 20.58 -0.57
C TRP A 298 11.18 20.37 -0.60
N LYS A 299 10.46 21.25 -1.33
CA LYS A 299 9.08 21.08 -1.74
C LYS A 299 8.92 21.46 -3.20
N VAL A 300 8.08 20.72 -3.94
CA VAL A 300 7.89 20.89 -5.38
C VAL A 300 6.39 20.99 -5.69
N ASN A 301 5.99 22.05 -6.39
CA ASN A 301 4.62 22.23 -6.84
C ASN A 301 4.34 21.27 -8.02
N THR A 302 3.33 20.42 -7.87
CA THR A 302 2.86 19.48 -8.90
C THR A 302 1.61 19.97 -9.63
N PHE A 303 1.12 21.18 -9.29
CA PHE A 303 -0.06 21.84 -9.85
C PHE A 303 -1.40 21.11 -9.60
N GLY A 304 -1.38 19.90 -9.06
CA GLY A 304 -2.53 19.11 -8.65
C GLY A 304 -2.43 18.68 -7.19
N ARG A 305 -3.54 18.68 -6.44
CA ARG A 305 -3.55 18.14 -5.07
C ARG A 305 -3.11 16.68 -5.09
N ILE A 306 -2.39 16.26 -4.07
CA ILE A 306 -1.82 14.92 -4.00
C ILE A 306 -2.55 14.14 -2.91
N ASP A 307 -3.46 13.28 -3.32
CA ASP A 307 -4.19 12.36 -2.45
C ASP A 307 -3.55 10.95 -2.50
N ALA A 308 -2.97 10.59 -3.63
CA ALA A 308 -2.22 9.35 -3.79
C ALA A 308 -0.87 9.39 -3.06
N SER A 309 -0.53 8.30 -2.38
CA SER A 309 0.72 8.20 -1.62
C SER A 309 1.91 7.96 -2.56
N PRO A 310 3.06 8.62 -2.35
CA PRO A 310 4.24 8.46 -3.18
C PRO A 310 4.88 7.09 -2.99
N VAL A 311 5.67 6.65 -3.97
CA VAL A 311 6.51 5.44 -3.91
C VAL A 311 7.96 5.83 -4.14
N LEU A 312 8.83 5.42 -3.22
CA LEU A 312 10.27 5.58 -3.35
C LEU A 312 10.87 4.38 -4.10
N ILE A 313 11.63 4.65 -5.16
CA ILE A 313 12.23 3.63 -6.02
C ILE A 313 13.70 3.99 -6.21
N GLY A 314 14.58 3.43 -5.38
CA GLY A 314 15.99 3.82 -5.33
C GLY A 314 16.14 5.32 -5.07
N LYS A 315 16.62 6.08 -6.07
CA LYS A 315 16.79 7.55 -5.98
C LYS A 315 15.67 8.34 -6.68
N LYS A 316 14.53 7.72 -6.91
CA LYS A 316 13.37 8.31 -7.59
C LYS A 316 12.17 8.30 -6.66
N VAL A 317 11.36 9.35 -6.70
CA VAL A 317 10.06 9.45 -6.02
C VAL A 317 8.98 9.50 -7.08
N LEU A 318 8.18 8.44 -7.16
CA LEU A 318 7.00 8.36 -8.02
C LEU A 318 5.79 8.87 -7.27
N LEU A 319 5.02 9.73 -7.89
CA LEU A 319 3.75 10.24 -7.37
C LEU A 319 2.71 10.38 -8.47
N ALA A 320 1.45 10.42 -8.07
CA ALA A 320 0.32 10.80 -8.93
C ALA A 320 -0.50 11.89 -8.23
N ASN A 321 -1.23 12.69 -9.01
CA ASN A 321 -2.04 13.77 -8.48
C ASN A 321 -3.47 13.78 -9.06
N MET A 322 -4.34 14.64 -8.50
CA MET A 322 -5.74 14.75 -8.90
C MET A 322 -5.96 15.54 -10.23
N ARG A 323 -4.88 15.99 -10.88
CA ARG A 323 -4.96 16.43 -12.29
C ARG A 323 -4.79 15.28 -13.27
N GLY A 324 -4.30 14.13 -12.78
CA GLY A 324 -3.96 12.98 -13.60
C GLY A 324 -2.52 13.01 -14.08
N ASP A 325 -1.64 13.76 -13.41
CA ASP A 325 -0.20 13.72 -13.70
C ASP A 325 0.44 12.56 -12.92
N LEU A 326 1.14 11.69 -13.61
CA LEU A 326 2.07 10.72 -13.06
C LEU A 326 3.48 11.33 -13.19
N ILE A 327 4.19 11.49 -12.07
CA ILE A 327 5.44 12.25 -12.02
C ILE A 327 6.54 11.44 -11.33
N ILE A 328 7.74 11.44 -11.88
CA ILE A 328 8.95 10.94 -11.22
C ILE A 328 9.85 12.13 -10.89
N LEU A 329 10.19 12.27 -9.62
CA LEU A 329 11.11 13.28 -9.11
C LEU A 329 12.43 12.61 -8.69
N ASN A 330 13.52 13.40 -8.74
CA ASN A 330 14.78 13.02 -8.13
C ASN A 330 14.65 13.12 -6.59
N GLU A 331 15.04 12.09 -5.89
CA GLU A 331 14.95 11.98 -4.42
C GLU A 331 15.80 13.03 -3.71
N SER A 332 16.92 13.48 -4.30
CA SER A 332 17.86 14.37 -3.62
C SER A 332 17.44 15.85 -3.63
N ASP A 333 16.85 16.33 -4.72
CA ASP A 333 16.57 17.75 -4.96
C ASP A 333 15.15 18.07 -5.47
N GLY A 334 14.33 17.05 -5.65
CA GLY A 334 12.95 17.20 -6.12
C GLY A 334 12.81 17.57 -7.61
N LYS A 335 13.91 17.59 -8.39
CA LYS A 335 13.82 17.88 -9.82
C LYS A 335 12.98 16.84 -10.54
N LYS A 336 12.09 17.29 -11.42
CA LYS A 336 11.29 16.42 -12.26
C LYS A 336 12.19 15.70 -13.27
N LEU A 337 12.15 14.36 -13.23
CA LEU A 337 12.88 13.49 -14.14
C LEU A 337 12.00 13.05 -15.32
N TRP A 338 10.71 12.81 -15.04
CA TRP A 338 9.74 12.36 -16.03
C TRP A 338 8.33 12.72 -15.59
N SER A 339 7.41 12.85 -16.54
CA SER A 339 5.99 12.95 -16.27
C SER A 339 5.15 12.48 -17.43
N TYR A 340 3.95 11.98 -17.13
CA TYR A 340 2.93 11.59 -18.10
C TYR A 340 1.56 12.11 -17.63
N GLU A 341 0.80 12.71 -18.53
CA GLU A 341 -0.55 13.21 -18.25
C GLU A 341 -1.58 12.16 -18.68
N LEU A 342 -2.31 11.57 -17.70
CA LEU A 342 -3.36 10.58 -17.95
C LEU A 342 -4.68 11.22 -18.38
N GLY A 343 -4.88 12.51 -18.10
CA GLY A 343 -6.09 13.24 -18.40
C GLY A 343 -7.27 12.93 -17.48
N SER A 344 -7.03 12.21 -16.38
CA SER A 344 -8.06 11.86 -15.38
C SER A 344 -7.46 11.78 -13.99
N PRO A 345 -8.16 12.18 -12.93
CA PRO A 345 -7.67 12.14 -11.56
C PRO A 345 -7.15 10.76 -11.16
N VAL A 346 -6.08 10.76 -10.35
CA VAL A 346 -5.52 9.57 -9.72
C VAL A 346 -5.56 9.74 -8.21
N SER A 347 -6.45 9.00 -7.57
CA SER A 347 -6.59 8.95 -6.09
C SER A 347 -5.93 7.73 -5.48
N GLY A 348 -5.84 6.61 -6.22
CA GLY A 348 -5.16 5.39 -5.80
C GLY A 348 -3.64 5.48 -5.96
N ASN A 349 -2.90 4.80 -5.07
CA ASN A 349 -1.45 4.78 -5.14
C ASN A 349 -0.95 3.94 -6.33
N PRO A 350 0.16 4.32 -6.98
CA PRO A 350 0.82 3.44 -7.95
C PRO A 350 1.38 2.18 -7.27
N ALA A 351 1.31 1.04 -7.97
CA ALA A 351 2.09 -0.15 -7.67
C ALA A 351 3.33 -0.18 -8.56
N VAL A 352 4.42 -0.71 -8.03
CA VAL A 352 5.69 -0.81 -8.76
C VAL A 352 6.22 -2.23 -8.64
N ILE A 353 6.48 -2.86 -9.77
CA ILE A 353 6.98 -4.24 -9.85
C ILE A 353 7.94 -4.33 -11.02
N ASP A 354 9.11 -4.96 -10.82
CA ASP A 354 10.19 -5.04 -11.81
C ASP A 354 10.53 -3.66 -12.40
N ASP A 355 10.38 -3.45 -13.69
CA ASP A 355 10.56 -2.18 -14.38
C ASP A 355 9.24 -1.47 -14.74
N MET A 356 8.11 -1.90 -14.15
CA MET A 356 6.76 -1.44 -14.47
C MET A 356 6.14 -0.59 -13.37
N ILE A 357 5.32 0.37 -13.78
CA ILE A 357 4.42 1.16 -12.95
C ILE A 357 2.99 0.80 -13.35
N ILE A 358 2.15 0.46 -12.38
CA ILE A 358 0.74 0.15 -12.59
C ILE A 358 -0.09 1.14 -11.77
N VAL A 359 -1.03 1.81 -12.40
CA VAL A 359 -1.86 2.83 -11.75
C VAL A 359 -3.30 2.79 -12.27
N GLY A 360 -4.27 2.92 -11.36
CA GLY A 360 -5.67 3.11 -11.69
C GLY A 360 -6.04 4.60 -11.72
N ALA A 361 -6.95 5.01 -12.60
CA ALA A 361 -7.45 6.38 -12.68
C ALA A 361 -8.98 6.43 -12.63
N GLU A 362 -9.52 7.60 -12.29
CA GLU A 362 -10.97 7.77 -12.12
C GLU A 362 -11.76 7.75 -13.45
N ASP A 363 -11.06 7.75 -14.59
CA ASP A 363 -11.69 7.44 -15.89
C ASP A 363 -12.04 5.95 -16.03
N GLY A 364 -11.72 5.14 -15.04
CA GLY A 364 -11.93 3.68 -15.04
C GLY A 364 -10.91 2.92 -15.87
N ARG A 365 -9.73 3.47 -16.09
CA ARG A 365 -8.62 2.74 -16.72
C ARG A 365 -7.53 2.40 -15.73
N ILE A 366 -6.94 1.25 -15.98
CA ILE A 366 -5.67 0.83 -15.41
C ILE A 366 -4.62 1.05 -16.49
N TYR A 367 -3.55 1.72 -16.13
CA TYR A 367 -2.43 2.02 -17.01
C TYR A 367 -1.20 1.28 -16.54
N CYS A 368 -0.43 0.74 -17.47
CA CYS A 368 0.87 0.13 -17.20
C CYS A 368 1.94 0.85 -17.99
N PHE A 369 3.00 1.27 -17.31
CA PHE A 369 4.17 1.90 -17.90
C PHE A 369 5.40 1.03 -17.64
N GLY A 370 6.38 1.07 -18.56
CA GLY A 370 7.61 0.32 -18.44
C GLY A 370 8.53 0.56 -19.63
N LYS A 371 9.42 -0.37 -19.87
CA LYS A 371 10.31 -0.33 -21.04
C LYS A 371 9.64 -1.04 -22.21
N LYS A 372 9.53 -0.36 -23.36
CA LYS A 372 9.19 -0.98 -24.65
C LYS A 372 10.33 -1.81 -25.20
#